data_69bba5d2df296f161a96c7fc189332ff
#
_entry.id   69bba5d2df296f161a96c7fc189332ff
#
_cell.length_a   1.000
_cell.length_b   1.000
_cell.length_c   1.000
_cell.angle_alpha   90.00
_cell.angle_beta   90.00
_cell.angle_gamma   90.00
#
_symmetry.space_group_name_H-M   'P 1'
#
loop_
_entity.id
_entity.type
_entity.pdbx_description
1 polymer ?
#
loop_
_entity_poly.entity_id
_entity_poly.type
_entity_poly.pdbx_seq_one_letter_code
_entity_poly.pdbx_strand_id
1 'polypeptide(L)'
;MTGVLPIALGKATRVVHCLLKAGKEYICIMHLHKEVSRSDLKKAFKRFSGKIKQKPPIKSAVKRVERYREIYYVEILEIEEKDVLFKIGCEAGTYIRKYCDDLGKYLGVGA
;
A
#
# COMPACT_ATOMS: atom_id res chain seq x y z
N MET A 1 -5.49 14.18 -5.59
CA MET A 1 -5.32 13.29 -4.41
C MET A 1 -5.95 13.97 -3.20
N THR A 2 -6.82 13.28 -2.48
CA THR A 2 -7.52 13.79 -1.29
C THR A 2 -7.25 12.87 -0.10
N GLY A 3 -7.48 13.35 1.12
CA GLY A 3 -7.28 12.55 2.30
C GLY A 3 -7.43 13.34 3.58
N VAL A 4 -7.19 12.67 4.69
CA VAL A 4 -7.20 13.26 6.03
C VAL A 4 -5.75 13.41 6.51
N LEU A 5 -5.38 14.62 6.91
CA LEU A 5 -4.08 14.94 7.45
C LEU A 5 -4.22 15.36 8.91
N PRO A 6 -3.80 14.53 9.87
CA PRO A 6 -3.75 14.94 11.27
C PRO A 6 -2.68 16.02 11.49
N ILE A 7 -3.04 17.07 12.20
CA ILE A 7 -2.12 18.16 12.54
C ILE A 7 -2.10 18.32 14.06
N ALA A 8 -0.91 18.24 14.65
CA ALA A 8 -0.71 18.46 16.07
C ALA A 8 -0.25 19.90 16.35
N LEU A 9 -0.90 20.56 17.30
CA LEU A 9 -0.61 21.94 17.66
C LEU A 9 0.05 22.04 19.05
N GLY A 10 1.06 22.88 19.18
CA GLY A 10 1.70 23.19 20.47
C GLY A 10 2.23 21.92 21.17
N LYS A 11 1.87 21.74 22.43
CA LYS A 11 2.30 20.60 23.26
C LYS A 11 1.75 19.26 22.79
N ALA A 12 0.67 19.24 21.99
CA ALA A 12 0.12 18.02 21.40
C ALA A 12 1.10 17.34 20.43
N THR A 13 2.12 18.04 19.94
CA THR A 13 3.18 17.46 19.10
C THR A 13 3.91 16.29 19.77
N ARG A 14 3.86 16.18 21.09
CA ARG A 14 4.47 15.08 21.85
C ARG A 14 3.83 13.72 21.56
N VAL A 15 2.55 13.68 21.12
CA VAL A 15 1.84 12.44 20.78
C VAL A 15 2.09 11.97 19.34
N VAL A 16 2.73 12.79 18.52
CA VAL A 16 2.99 12.48 17.10
C VAL A 16 3.78 11.18 16.94
N HIS A 17 4.71 10.88 17.84
CA HIS A 17 5.49 9.64 17.79
C HIS A 17 4.62 8.38 17.85
N CYS A 18 3.53 8.40 18.62
CA CYS A 18 2.57 7.30 18.68
C CYS A 18 1.87 7.12 17.33
N LEU A 19 1.45 8.23 16.71
CA LEU A 19 0.76 8.22 15.42
C LEU A 19 1.69 7.78 14.27
N LEU A 20 2.97 8.18 14.32
CA LEU A 20 3.94 7.79 13.29
C LEU A 20 4.17 6.28 13.24
N LYS A 21 4.18 5.62 14.40
CA LYS A 21 4.41 4.17 14.50
C LYS A 21 3.14 3.34 14.36
N ALA A 22 1.97 3.96 14.45
CA ALA A 22 0.70 3.26 14.31
C ALA A 22 0.52 2.69 12.90
N GLY A 23 -0.20 1.59 12.79
CA GLY A 23 -0.64 1.06 11.51
C GLY A 23 -1.48 2.07 10.73
N LYS A 24 -1.53 1.89 9.42
CA LYS A 24 -2.24 2.79 8.49
C LYS A 24 -3.25 2.00 7.68
N GLU A 25 -4.34 2.67 7.33
CA GLU A 25 -5.32 2.18 6.36
C GLU A 25 -5.39 3.14 5.18
N TYR A 26 -5.37 2.60 3.99
CA TYR A 26 -5.47 3.36 2.75
C TYR A 26 -6.61 2.83 1.88
N ILE A 27 -7.27 3.73 1.18
CA ILE A 27 -8.15 3.41 0.06
C ILE A 27 -7.38 3.76 -1.22
N CYS A 28 -7.21 2.78 -2.08
CA CYS A 28 -6.34 2.89 -3.25
C CYS A 28 -7.08 2.53 -4.52
N ILE A 29 -6.76 3.24 -5.60
CA ILE A 29 -7.10 2.84 -6.97
C ILE A 29 -5.79 2.42 -7.63
N MET A 30 -5.71 1.16 -8.04
CA MET A 30 -4.61 0.62 -8.80
C MET A 30 -5.04 0.48 -10.26
N HIS A 31 -4.32 1.12 -11.15
CA HIS A 31 -4.54 1.00 -12.59
C HIS A 31 -3.62 -0.06 -13.18
N LEU A 32 -4.19 -1.16 -13.64
CA LEU A 32 -3.46 -2.23 -14.33
C LEU A 32 -3.23 -1.85 -15.79
N HIS A 33 -2.09 -2.20 -16.33
CA HIS A 33 -1.80 -1.92 -17.74
C HIS A 33 -2.57 -2.84 -18.70
N LYS A 34 -3.02 -4.01 -18.22
CA LYS A 34 -3.90 -4.95 -18.93
C LYS A 34 -4.96 -5.48 -17.97
N GLU A 35 -6.10 -5.90 -18.52
CA GLU A 35 -7.12 -6.56 -17.72
C GLU A 35 -6.62 -7.89 -17.14
N VAL A 36 -7.02 -8.15 -15.91
CA VAL A 36 -6.69 -9.37 -15.18
C VAL A 36 -7.99 -9.93 -14.59
N SER A 37 -8.13 -11.24 -14.57
CA SER A 37 -9.31 -11.88 -13.99
C SER A 37 -9.40 -11.59 -12.48
N ARG A 38 -10.62 -11.52 -11.97
CA ARG A 38 -10.86 -11.35 -10.53
C ARG A 38 -10.20 -12.44 -9.68
N SER A 39 -10.19 -13.68 -10.20
CA SER A 39 -9.54 -14.81 -9.55
C SER A 39 -8.04 -14.60 -9.39
N ASP A 40 -7.36 -14.15 -10.45
CA ASP A 40 -5.92 -13.90 -10.43
C ASP A 40 -5.58 -12.72 -9.54
N LEU A 41 -6.41 -11.68 -9.53
CA LEU A 41 -6.28 -10.55 -8.59
C LEU A 41 -6.37 -10.99 -7.14
N LYS A 42 -7.36 -11.82 -6.79
CA LYS A 42 -7.51 -12.36 -5.43
C LYS A 42 -6.30 -13.17 -5.00
N LYS A 43 -5.77 -14.02 -5.89
CA LYS A 43 -4.55 -14.80 -5.63
C LYS A 43 -3.34 -13.89 -5.40
N ALA A 44 -3.19 -12.85 -6.21
CA ALA A 44 -2.10 -11.89 -6.09
C ALA A 44 -2.19 -11.12 -4.76
N PHE A 45 -3.34 -10.59 -4.40
CA PHE A 45 -3.53 -9.92 -3.12
C PHE A 45 -3.28 -10.85 -1.92
N LYS A 46 -3.69 -12.10 -2.01
CA LYS A 46 -3.39 -13.10 -0.99
C LYS A 46 -1.90 -13.34 -0.83
N ARG A 47 -1.16 -13.42 -1.95
CA ARG A 47 0.29 -13.57 -1.94
C ARG A 47 1.00 -12.36 -1.34
N PHE A 48 0.49 -11.15 -1.57
CA PHE A 48 1.03 -9.90 -1.06
C PHE A 48 0.36 -9.46 0.26
N SER A 49 -0.13 -10.41 1.05
CA SER A 49 -0.62 -10.21 2.41
C SER A 49 0.38 -10.76 3.43
N GLY A 50 0.25 -10.32 4.68
CA GLY A 50 1.20 -10.70 5.73
C GLY A 50 2.53 -9.97 5.56
N LYS A 51 3.61 -10.65 5.79
CA LYS A 51 4.96 -10.08 5.74
C LYS A 51 5.48 -10.00 4.31
N ILE A 52 5.67 -8.80 3.80
CA ILE A 52 6.21 -8.54 2.47
C ILE A 52 7.54 -7.79 2.55
N LYS A 53 8.36 -7.94 1.52
CA LYS A 53 9.65 -7.29 1.41
C LYS A 53 9.54 -6.12 0.44
N GLN A 54 9.91 -4.92 0.90
CA GLN A 54 9.91 -3.71 0.08
C GLN A 54 11.26 -3.02 0.09
N LYS A 55 11.62 -2.46 -1.05
CA LYS A 55 12.74 -1.54 -1.21
C LYS A 55 12.19 -0.14 -1.43
N PRO A 56 12.56 0.86 -0.59
CA PRO A 56 12.07 2.22 -0.77
C PRO A 56 12.33 2.75 -2.18
N PRO A 57 11.42 3.58 -2.73
CA PRO A 57 11.61 4.19 -4.05
C PRO A 57 12.84 5.11 -4.06
N ILE A 58 13.43 5.34 -5.25
CA ILE A 58 14.67 6.11 -5.44
C ILE A 58 14.54 7.53 -4.86
N LYS A 59 13.38 8.16 -5.00
CA LYS A 59 13.10 9.53 -4.52
C LYS A 59 12.64 9.60 -3.06
N SER A 60 12.83 8.53 -2.28
CA SER A 60 12.50 8.54 -0.85
C SER A 60 13.63 9.17 -0.05
N ALA A 61 13.28 9.97 0.95
CA ALA A 61 14.22 10.52 1.92
C ALA A 61 14.83 9.45 2.87
N VAL A 62 14.30 8.23 2.84
CA VAL A 62 14.74 7.11 3.68
C VAL A 62 15.85 6.33 2.96
N LYS A 63 16.84 5.85 3.73
CA LYS A 63 17.91 4.99 3.22
C LYS A 63 17.32 3.80 2.43
N ARG A 64 17.84 3.58 1.21
CA ARG A 64 17.35 2.58 0.27
C ARG A 64 17.82 1.17 0.62
N VAL A 65 17.28 0.62 1.73
CA VAL A 65 17.52 -0.75 2.19
C VAL A 65 16.22 -1.52 2.13
N GLU A 66 16.27 -2.76 1.65
CA GLU A 66 15.12 -3.66 1.68
C GLU A 66 14.68 -3.90 3.13
N ARG A 67 13.38 -3.78 3.37
CA ARG A 67 12.77 -3.97 4.69
C ARG A 67 11.52 -4.81 4.55
N TYR A 68 11.23 -5.60 5.59
CA TYR A 68 9.95 -6.26 5.73
C TYR A 68 8.90 -5.27 6.23
N ARG A 69 7.69 -5.37 5.67
CA ARG A 69 6.50 -4.65 6.11
C ARG A 69 5.34 -5.60 6.18
N GLU A 70 4.48 -5.41 7.16
CA GLU A 70 3.33 -6.27 7.36
C GLU A 70 2.09 -5.64 6.73
N ILE A 71 1.40 -6.43 5.90
CA ILE A 71 0.09 -6.12 5.37
C ILE A 71 -0.92 -6.87 6.24
N TYR A 72 -1.70 -6.14 7.00
CA TYR A 72 -2.65 -6.72 7.94
C TYR A 72 -3.87 -7.31 7.23
N TYR A 73 -4.39 -6.59 6.25
CA TYR A 73 -5.54 -7.01 5.44
C TYR A 73 -5.59 -6.24 4.13
N VAL A 74 -6.22 -6.85 3.14
CA VAL A 74 -6.57 -6.21 1.87
C VAL A 74 -7.99 -6.62 1.51
N GLU A 75 -8.82 -5.66 1.10
CA GLU A 75 -10.19 -5.88 0.65
C GLU A 75 -10.39 -5.23 -0.71
N ILE A 76 -10.77 -6.02 -1.70
CA ILE A 76 -11.16 -5.51 -3.01
C ILE A 76 -12.57 -4.95 -2.88
N LEU A 77 -12.74 -3.63 -3.12
CA LEU A 77 -14.03 -2.96 -3.03
C LEU A 77 -14.76 -2.97 -4.36
N GLU A 78 -14.04 -2.68 -5.46
CA GLU A 78 -14.61 -2.60 -6.80
C GLU A 78 -13.54 -2.89 -7.85
N ILE A 79 -13.95 -3.51 -8.95
CA ILE A 79 -13.12 -3.71 -10.13
C ILE A 79 -13.90 -3.19 -11.32
N GLU A 80 -13.34 -2.19 -12.01
CA GLU A 80 -13.89 -1.62 -13.24
C GLU A 80 -12.80 -1.67 -14.32
N GLU A 81 -12.96 -2.58 -15.30
CA GLU A 81 -11.97 -2.82 -16.35
C GLU A 81 -10.56 -3.06 -15.80
N LYS A 82 -9.67 -2.08 -15.93
CA LYS A 82 -8.28 -2.13 -15.46
C LYS A 82 -8.08 -1.47 -14.10
N ASP A 83 -9.12 -0.82 -13.57
CA ASP A 83 -9.04 -0.10 -12.31
C ASP A 83 -9.55 -0.97 -11.15
N VAL A 84 -8.74 -1.10 -10.14
CA VAL A 84 -9.04 -1.88 -8.95
C VAL A 84 -9.06 -0.95 -7.74
N LEU A 85 -10.24 -0.76 -7.17
CA LEU A 85 -10.43 -0.05 -5.92
C LEU A 85 -10.30 -1.04 -4.76
N PHE A 86 -9.38 -0.77 -3.85
CA PHE A 86 -9.16 -1.64 -2.71
C PHE A 86 -8.79 -0.87 -1.45
N LYS A 87 -9.07 -1.48 -0.33
CA LYS A 87 -8.69 -1.03 1.01
C LYS A 87 -7.54 -1.88 1.53
N ILE A 88 -6.52 -1.26 2.09
CA ILE A 88 -5.35 -1.94 2.63
C ILE A 88 -5.00 -1.40 4.01
N GLY A 89 -4.90 -2.30 4.98
CA GLY A 89 -4.34 -2.00 6.30
C GLY A 89 -2.92 -2.53 6.38
N CYS A 90 -1.98 -1.70 6.81
CA CYS A 90 -0.57 -2.04 6.76
C CYS A 90 0.24 -1.39 7.89
N GLU A 91 1.43 -1.93 8.10
CA GLU A 91 2.44 -1.38 9.00
C GLU A 91 2.88 0.02 8.56
N ALA A 92 3.20 0.88 9.54
CA ALA A 92 3.78 2.19 9.26
C ALA A 92 5.06 2.06 8.41
N GLY A 93 5.23 2.96 7.45
CA GLY A 93 6.37 2.94 6.55
C GLY A 93 6.20 2.03 5.32
N THR A 94 5.04 1.43 5.13
CA THR A 94 4.70 0.68 3.91
C THR A 94 4.50 1.64 2.74
N TYR A 95 5.13 1.36 1.60
CA TYR A 95 5.00 2.14 0.37
C TYR A 95 3.91 1.55 -0.52
N ILE A 96 2.74 2.18 -0.54
CA ILE A 96 1.58 1.66 -1.28
C ILE A 96 1.81 1.70 -2.80
N ARG A 97 2.46 2.73 -3.32
CA ARG A 97 2.83 2.77 -4.75
C ARG A 97 3.73 1.61 -5.13
N LYS A 98 4.71 1.30 -4.28
CA LYS A 98 5.61 0.15 -4.49
C LYS A 98 4.86 -1.17 -4.38
N TYR A 99 3.90 -1.26 -3.48
CA TYR A 99 3.01 -2.41 -3.35
C TYR A 99 2.25 -2.69 -4.66
N CYS A 100 1.65 -1.65 -5.25
CA CYS A 100 0.94 -1.77 -6.53
C CYS A 100 1.88 -2.17 -7.68
N ASP A 101 3.06 -1.54 -7.77
CA ASP A 101 4.08 -1.86 -8.77
C ASP A 101 4.54 -3.32 -8.69
N ASP A 102 4.85 -3.79 -7.49
CA ASP A 102 5.28 -5.19 -7.27
C ASP A 102 4.16 -6.18 -7.57
N LEU A 103 2.93 -5.86 -7.20
CA LEU A 103 1.76 -6.68 -7.49
C LEU A 103 1.47 -6.74 -9.00
N GLY A 104 1.56 -5.61 -9.69
CA GLY A 104 1.42 -5.54 -11.14
C GLY A 104 2.49 -6.36 -11.87
N LYS A 105 3.73 -6.33 -11.39
CA LYS A 105 4.83 -7.15 -11.90
C LYS A 105 4.57 -8.64 -11.66
N TYR A 106 4.09 -9.00 -10.50
CA TYR A 106 3.72 -10.39 -10.18
C TYR A 106 2.63 -10.92 -11.13
N LEU A 107 1.64 -10.08 -11.43
CA LEU A 107 0.58 -10.42 -12.40
C LEU A 107 1.07 -10.44 -13.86
N GLY A 108 2.28 -9.96 -14.13
CA GLY A 108 2.85 -9.92 -15.48
C GLY A 108 2.29 -8.84 -16.39
N VAL A 109 1.50 -7.90 -15.85
CA VAL A 109 0.84 -6.84 -16.64
C VAL A 109 1.35 -5.44 -16.33
N GLY A 110 1.91 -5.22 -15.14
CA GLY A 110 2.27 -3.89 -14.64
C GLY A 110 1.09 -3.13 -14.07
N ALA A 111 1.39 -2.18 -13.18
CA ALA A 111 0.41 -1.30 -12.55
C ALA A 111 1.03 0.03 -12.11
#